data_0adb034d7f56a1b431da67f0557d7ad3
#
_entry.id   0adb034d7f56a1b431da67f0557d7ad3
#
_cell.length_a   1.000
_cell.length_b   1.000
_cell.length_c   1.000
_cell.angle_alpha   90.00
_cell.angle_beta   90.00
_cell.angle_gamma   90.00
#
_symmetry.space_group_name_H-M   'P 1'
#
loop_
_entity.id
_entity.type
_entity.pdbx_description
1 polymer ?
#
loop_
_entity_poly.entity_id
_entity_poly.type
_entity_poly.pdbx_seq_one_letter_code
_entity_poly.pdbx_strand_id
1 'polypeptide(L)'
;MKYFLAIIGGGPAGYTAAEIASKAGKDVVIFEQTALGGTCLNVGCIPTKTLLYSAKQYYNAKNAAKYGVSAENVAFDYSKIVQRKTKVVRKLVAGIKQKLNNEHCTVVMGAATVVSRTEDNVVIACGEEQYEAENLLICTGSTNFV
;
A
#
# COMPACT_ATOMS: atom_id res chain seq x y z
N MET A 1 22.54 7.99 11.46
CA MET A 1 22.19 6.57 11.76
C MET A 1 22.28 5.80 10.45
N LYS A 2 22.96 4.67 10.44
CA LYS A 2 23.08 3.84 9.23
C LYS A 2 22.07 2.71 9.29
N TYR A 3 21.27 2.59 8.24
CA TYR A 3 20.25 1.53 8.12
C TYR A 3 20.86 0.27 7.49
N PHE A 4 20.31 -0.89 7.83
CA PHE A 4 20.61 -2.12 7.12
C PHE A 4 19.99 -2.12 5.71
N LEU A 5 18.77 -1.57 5.57
CA LEU A 5 18.03 -1.58 4.32
C LEU A 5 17.29 -0.26 4.10
N ALA A 6 17.50 0.35 2.95
CA ALA A 6 16.67 1.43 2.43
C ALA A 6 15.72 0.89 1.35
N ILE A 7 14.47 1.31 1.38
CA ILE A 7 13.43 0.88 0.44
C ILE A 7 12.79 2.11 -0.20
N ILE A 8 12.83 2.22 -1.53
CA ILE A 8 12.17 3.28 -2.26
C ILE A 8 10.85 2.74 -2.84
N GLY A 9 9.72 3.21 -2.31
CA GLY A 9 8.37 2.83 -2.68
C GLY A 9 7.66 2.00 -1.61
N GLY A 10 6.54 2.51 -1.10
CA GLY A 10 5.70 1.92 -0.04
C GLY A 10 4.55 1.06 -0.56
N GLY A 11 4.65 0.55 -1.81
CA GLY A 11 3.70 -0.40 -2.39
C GLY A 11 3.86 -1.82 -1.82
N PRO A 12 3.12 -2.83 -2.37
CA PRO A 12 3.10 -4.19 -1.81
C PRO A 12 4.49 -4.82 -1.65
N ALA A 13 5.40 -4.62 -2.58
CA ALA A 13 6.76 -5.13 -2.47
C ALA A 13 7.52 -4.44 -1.33
N GLY A 14 7.49 -3.09 -1.28
CA GLY A 14 8.24 -2.30 -0.32
C GLY A 14 7.77 -2.49 1.12
N TYR A 15 6.46 -2.33 1.39
CA TYR A 15 5.97 -2.49 2.76
C TYR A 15 6.10 -3.92 3.28
N THR A 16 6.01 -4.94 2.41
CA THR A 16 6.21 -6.33 2.82
C THR A 16 7.67 -6.59 3.18
N ALA A 17 8.62 -6.09 2.36
CA ALA A 17 10.03 -6.19 2.66
C ALA A 17 10.39 -5.45 3.97
N ALA A 18 9.86 -4.24 4.16
CA ALA A 18 10.06 -3.47 5.39
C ALA A 18 9.52 -4.22 6.63
N GLU A 19 8.31 -4.79 6.55
CA GLU A 19 7.71 -5.58 7.64
C GLU A 19 8.58 -6.78 7.99
N ILE A 20 9.06 -7.52 6.99
CA ILE A 20 9.88 -8.74 7.21
C ILE A 20 11.23 -8.37 7.82
N ALA A 21 11.94 -7.41 7.24
CA ALA A 21 13.26 -7.03 7.70
C ALA A 21 13.24 -6.42 9.10
N SER A 22 12.30 -5.52 9.40
CA SER A 22 12.18 -4.91 10.73
C SER A 22 11.79 -5.92 11.80
N LYS A 23 10.92 -6.88 11.51
CA LYS A 23 10.60 -8.00 12.42
C LYS A 23 11.81 -8.93 12.68
N ALA A 24 12.75 -8.98 11.76
CA ALA A 24 14.01 -9.70 11.94
C ALA A 24 15.08 -8.87 12.70
N GLY A 25 14.69 -7.73 13.29
CA GLY A 25 15.58 -6.84 14.05
C GLY A 25 16.56 -6.05 13.19
N LYS A 26 16.25 -5.85 11.90
CA LYS A 26 17.08 -5.04 11.00
C LYS A 26 16.53 -3.62 10.91
N ASP A 27 17.40 -2.63 11.04
CA ASP A 27 17.02 -1.23 10.89
C ASP A 27 16.71 -0.90 9.42
N VAL A 28 15.47 -0.50 9.16
CA VAL A 28 14.95 -0.24 7.81
C VAL A 28 14.45 1.20 7.71
N VAL A 29 14.74 1.85 6.59
CA VAL A 29 14.06 3.09 6.20
C VAL A 29 13.29 2.84 4.90
N ILE A 30 12.00 3.20 4.89
CA ILE A 30 11.14 3.11 3.70
C ILE A 30 10.61 4.49 3.32
N PHE A 31 10.76 4.83 2.03
CA PHE A 31 10.32 6.09 1.46
C PHE A 31 9.08 5.90 0.61
N GLU A 32 8.05 6.75 0.80
CA GLU A 32 6.83 6.74 0.02
C GLU A 32 6.41 8.16 -0.32
N GLN A 33 6.27 8.46 -1.60
CA GLN A 33 5.98 9.84 -2.05
C GLN A 33 4.51 10.25 -1.97
N THR A 34 3.57 9.29 -1.93
CA THR A 34 2.13 9.58 -1.97
C THR A 34 1.38 8.94 -0.80
N ALA A 35 1.23 7.62 -0.82
CA ALA A 35 0.51 6.88 0.21
C ALA A 35 1.00 5.45 0.32
N LEU A 36 1.27 4.99 1.54
CA LEU A 36 1.56 3.59 1.81
C LEU A 36 0.47 2.67 1.24
N GLY A 37 0.90 1.52 0.71
CA GLY A 37 0.02 0.57 0.04
C GLY A 37 0.09 0.64 -1.49
N GLY A 38 0.65 1.73 -2.04
CA GLY A 38 0.88 1.92 -3.47
C GLY A 38 -0.40 1.84 -4.30
N THR A 39 -0.26 1.61 -5.60
CA THR A 39 -1.36 1.48 -6.56
C THR A 39 -2.38 0.42 -6.14
N CYS A 40 -1.93 -0.75 -5.72
CA CYS A 40 -2.82 -1.87 -5.39
C CYS A 40 -3.86 -1.53 -4.31
N LEU A 41 -3.44 -0.95 -3.19
CA LEU A 41 -4.37 -0.64 -2.10
C LEU A 41 -5.18 0.62 -2.36
N ASN A 42 -4.56 1.67 -2.91
CA ASN A 42 -5.19 2.99 -2.97
C ASN A 42 -6.10 3.16 -4.19
N VAL A 43 -5.69 2.69 -5.36
CA VAL A 43 -6.39 2.97 -6.63
C VAL A 43 -6.59 1.75 -7.53
N GLY A 44 -6.06 0.57 -7.18
CA GLY A 44 -6.06 -0.64 -8.01
C GLY A 44 -6.87 -1.80 -7.43
N CYS A 45 -6.17 -2.80 -6.92
CA CYS A 45 -6.72 -4.10 -6.52
C CYS A 45 -7.87 -4.00 -5.52
N ILE A 46 -7.69 -3.26 -4.44
CA ILE A 46 -8.65 -3.20 -3.34
C ILE A 46 -9.89 -2.40 -3.71
N PRO A 47 -9.78 -1.17 -4.27
CA PRO A 47 -10.94 -0.46 -4.79
C PRO A 47 -11.75 -1.29 -5.77
N THR A 48 -11.10 -1.87 -6.77
CA THR A 48 -11.74 -2.68 -7.81
C THR A 48 -12.49 -3.88 -7.22
N LYS A 49 -11.83 -4.69 -6.38
CA LYS A 49 -12.46 -5.85 -5.75
C LYS A 49 -13.62 -5.45 -4.84
N THR A 50 -13.51 -4.31 -4.15
CA THR A 50 -14.58 -3.80 -3.27
C THR A 50 -15.82 -3.38 -4.06
N LEU A 51 -15.63 -2.72 -5.20
CA LEU A 51 -16.72 -2.33 -6.10
C LEU A 51 -17.36 -3.57 -6.76
N LEU A 52 -16.57 -4.50 -7.29
CA LEU A 52 -17.05 -5.75 -7.88
C LEU A 52 -17.83 -6.60 -6.87
N TYR A 53 -17.40 -6.63 -5.60
CA TYR A 53 -18.14 -7.34 -4.56
C TYR A 53 -19.52 -6.73 -4.32
N SER A 54 -19.64 -5.40 -4.33
CA SER A 54 -20.94 -4.73 -4.19
C SER A 54 -21.85 -5.01 -5.40
N ALA A 55 -21.30 -4.98 -6.62
CA ALA A 55 -22.02 -5.36 -7.84
C ALA A 55 -22.52 -6.82 -7.78
N LYS A 56 -21.65 -7.74 -7.29
CA LYS A 56 -22.02 -9.14 -7.10
C LYS A 56 -23.21 -9.31 -6.12
N GLN A 57 -23.22 -8.55 -5.00
CA GLN A 57 -24.34 -8.62 -4.05
C GLN A 57 -25.65 -8.18 -4.71
N TYR A 58 -25.63 -7.09 -5.46
CA TYR A 58 -26.79 -6.63 -6.21
C TYR A 58 -27.28 -7.67 -7.23
N TYR A 59 -26.36 -8.24 -8.01
CA TYR A 59 -26.67 -9.29 -8.98
C TYR A 59 -27.27 -10.53 -8.31
N ASN A 60 -26.70 -10.99 -7.18
CA ASN A 60 -27.18 -12.15 -6.44
C ASN A 60 -28.59 -11.89 -5.90
N ALA A 61 -28.85 -10.72 -5.33
CA ALA A 61 -30.17 -10.36 -4.84
C ALA A 61 -31.23 -10.33 -5.96
N LYS A 62 -30.89 -9.75 -7.12
CA LYS A 62 -31.81 -9.75 -8.28
C LYS A 62 -32.13 -11.13 -8.84
N ASN A 63 -31.21 -12.08 -8.71
CA ASN A 63 -31.36 -13.44 -9.24
C ASN A 63 -31.63 -14.48 -8.14
N ALA A 64 -32.07 -14.04 -6.96
CA ALA A 64 -32.24 -14.89 -5.79
C ALA A 64 -33.37 -15.93 -5.96
N ALA A 65 -34.40 -15.63 -6.77
CA ALA A 65 -35.55 -16.50 -7.00
C ALA A 65 -35.17 -17.89 -7.51
N LYS A 66 -34.13 -18.00 -8.34
CA LYS A 66 -33.65 -19.31 -8.86
C LYS A 66 -33.08 -20.23 -7.76
N TYR A 67 -32.84 -19.69 -6.57
CA TYR A 67 -32.39 -20.46 -5.40
C TYR A 67 -33.47 -20.59 -4.33
N GLY A 68 -34.75 -20.27 -4.66
CA GLY A 68 -35.84 -20.31 -3.71
C GLY A 68 -35.86 -19.16 -2.69
N VAL A 69 -35.12 -18.07 -2.94
CA VAL A 69 -35.05 -16.91 -2.07
C VAL A 69 -35.81 -15.76 -2.70
N SER A 70 -36.77 -15.19 -1.98
CA SER A 70 -37.51 -13.99 -2.43
C SER A 70 -36.75 -12.73 -2.02
N ALA A 71 -36.56 -11.80 -2.97
CA ALA A 71 -35.99 -10.49 -2.72
C ALA A 71 -36.79 -9.44 -3.51
N GLU A 72 -37.40 -8.52 -2.81
CA GLU A 72 -38.24 -7.46 -3.38
C GLU A 72 -37.53 -6.11 -3.29
N ASN A 73 -37.85 -5.19 -4.20
CA ASN A 73 -37.37 -3.81 -4.21
C ASN A 73 -35.82 -3.69 -4.18
N VAL A 74 -35.14 -4.62 -4.86
CA VAL A 74 -33.67 -4.64 -4.93
C VAL A 74 -33.17 -3.41 -5.66
N ALA A 75 -32.51 -2.51 -4.93
CA ALA A 75 -31.91 -1.28 -5.43
C ALA A 75 -30.45 -1.16 -4.97
N PHE A 76 -29.71 -0.23 -5.55
CA PHE A 76 -28.36 0.11 -5.10
C PHE A 76 -28.21 1.62 -4.93
N ASP A 77 -27.35 2.01 -4.02
CA ASP A 77 -26.93 3.40 -3.80
C ASP A 77 -25.43 3.50 -4.10
N TYR A 78 -25.09 4.13 -5.22
CA TYR A 78 -23.71 4.25 -5.67
C TYR A 78 -22.84 5.04 -4.67
N SER A 79 -23.41 6.06 -4.02
CA SER A 79 -22.67 6.85 -3.03
C SER A 79 -22.24 5.99 -1.83
N LYS A 80 -23.14 5.12 -1.34
CA LYS A 80 -22.82 4.17 -0.25
C LYS A 80 -21.77 3.13 -0.69
N ILE A 81 -21.83 2.68 -1.94
CA ILE A 81 -20.82 1.75 -2.50
C ILE A 81 -19.44 2.42 -2.50
N VAL A 82 -19.34 3.67 -2.97
CA VAL A 82 -18.07 4.43 -2.99
C VAL A 82 -17.58 4.71 -1.57
N GLN A 83 -18.46 5.09 -0.64
CA GLN A 83 -18.09 5.29 0.77
C GLN A 83 -17.54 4.00 1.39
N ARG A 84 -18.19 2.85 1.14
CA ARG A 84 -17.70 1.53 1.59
C ARG A 84 -16.31 1.24 1.04
N LYS A 85 -16.08 1.45 -0.26
CA LYS A 85 -14.78 1.28 -0.91
C LYS A 85 -13.70 2.11 -0.21
N THR A 86 -13.98 3.39 0.04
CA THR A 86 -13.06 4.30 0.71
C THR A 86 -12.74 3.86 2.14
N LYS A 87 -13.75 3.39 2.89
CA LYS A 87 -13.57 2.87 4.25
C LYS A 87 -12.69 1.63 4.28
N VAL A 88 -12.86 0.71 3.33
CA VAL A 88 -12.04 -0.51 3.20
C VAL A 88 -10.57 -0.14 2.93
N VAL A 89 -10.32 0.75 1.96
CA VAL A 89 -8.95 1.22 1.64
C VAL A 89 -8.30 1.84 2.87
N ARG A 90 -8.96 2.79 3.54
CA ARG A 90 -8.43 3.44 4.75
C ARG A 90 -8.06 2.44 5.85
N LYS A 91 -8.92 1.43 6.07
CA LYS A 91 -8.65 0.39 7.09
C LYS A 91 -7.40 -0.41 6.75
N LEU A 92 -7.20 -0.79 5.50
CA LEU A 92 -6.03 -1.56 5.08
C LEU A 92 -4.75 -0.74 5.13
N VAL A 93 -4.78 0.52 4.70
CA VAL A 93 -3.61 1.43 4.80
C VAL A 93 -3.24 1.67 6.27
N ALA A 94 -4.23 1.85 7.15
CA ALA A 94 -3.98 1.96 8.59
C ALA A 94 -3.32 0.70 9.17
N GLY A 95 -3.74 -0.49 8.71
CA GLY A 95 -3.12 -1.75 9.10
C GLY A 95 -1.65 -1.85 8.67
N ILE A 96 -1.29 -1.35 7.48
CA ILE A 96 0.12 -1.29 7.05
C ILE A 96 0.90 -0.33 7.95
N LYS A 97 0.39 0.88 8.19
CA LYS A 97 1.04 1.84 9.08
C LYS A 97 1.32 1.25 10.46
N GLN A 98 0.35 0.51 11.02
CA GLN A 98 0.51 -0.17 12.31
C GLN A 98 1.62 -1.24 12.27
N LYS A 99 1.72 -2.02 11.20
CA LYS A 99 2.75 -3.05 11.04
C LYS A 99 4.16 -2.47 10.93
N LEU A 100 4.29 -1.31 10.27
CA LEU A 100 5.57 -0.62 10.11
C LEU A 100 5.93 0.27 11.32
N ASN A 101 5.00 0.48 12.25
CA ASN A 101 5.25 1.26 13.47
C ASN A 101 5.96 0.41 14.52
N ASN A 102 7.25 0.21 14.36
CA ASN A 102 8.13 -0.50 15.29
C ASN A 102 9.51 0.18 15.36
N GLU A 103 10.31 -0.16 16.36
CA GLU A 103 11.62 0.47 16.63
C GLU A 103 12.65 0.29 15.51
N HIS A 104 12.50 -0.72 14.67
CA HIS A 104 13.39 -1.03 13.55
C HIS A 104 12.91 -0.52 12.20
N CYS A 105 11.81 0.24 12.12
CA CYS A 105 11.27 0.72 10.86
C CYS A 105 10.98 2.22 10.89
N THR A 106 11.73 2.97 10.09
CA THR A 106 11.50 4.40 9.85
C THR A 106 10.73 4.59 8.55
N VAL A 107 9.55 5.21 8.61
CA VAL A 107 8.76 5.56 7.44
C VAL A 107 8.93 7.04 7.12
N VAL A 108 9.46 7.35 5.94
CA VAL A 108 9.69 8.72 5.46
C VAL A 108 8.73 9.00 4.31
N MET A 109 7.92 10.04 4.48
CA MET A 109 6.99 10.48 3.43
C MET A 109 7.68 11.52 2.54
N GLY A 110 7.92 11.17 1.28
CA GLY A 110 8.57 12.03 0.31
C GLY A 110 9.14 11.26 -0.88
N ALA A 111 9.51 12.01 -1.92
CA ALA A 111 10.21 11.47 -3.09
C ALA A 111 11.69 11.27 -2.74
N ALA A 112 12.15 10.03 -2.82
CA ALA A 112 13.53 9.67 -2.54
C ALA A 112 14.35 9.56 -3.81
N THR A 113 15.59 10.02 -3.75
CA THR A 113 16.58 9.98 -4.85
C THR A 113 17.86 9.34 -4.37
N VAL A 114 18.44 8.43 -5.15
CA VAL A 114 19.76 7.87 -4.87
C VAL A 114 20.81 8.92 -5.23
N VAL A 115 21.57 9.35 -4.23
CA VAL A 115 22.61 10.38 -4.38
C VAL A 115 23.94 9.76 -4.76
N SER A 116 24.31 8.70 -4.06
CA SER A 116 25.57 8.01 -4.31
C SER A 116 25.50 6.55 -3.89
N ARG A 117 26.37 5.72 -4.46
CA ARG A 117 26.57 4.34 -4.06
C ARG A 117 28.07 4.02 -4.08
N THR A 118 28.52 3.36 -3.03
CA THR A 118 29.83 2.70 -2.94
C THR A 118 29.63 1.19 -2.84
N GLU A 119 30.69 0.43 -2.66
CA GLU A 119 30.62 -1.01 -2.47
C GLU A 119 29.82 -1.38 -1.21
N ASP A 120 29.99 -0.60 -0.13
CA ASP A 120 29.44 -0.89 1.21
C ASP A 120 28.23 -0.02 1.61
N ASN A 121 27.91 1.03 0.86
CA ASN A 121 26.91 2.02 1.25
C ASN A 121 26.14 2.60 0.07
N VAL A 122 24.88 2.95 0.34
CA VAL A 122 24.05 3.78 -0.52
C VAL A 122 23.56 4.99 0.27
N VAL A 123 23.60 6.17 -0.35
CA VAL A 123 23.06 7.42 0.22
C VAL A 123 21.83 7.81 -0.57
N ILE A 124 20.73 8.03 0.15
CA ILE A 124 19.43 8.41 -0.39
C ILE A 124 19.06 9.78 0.19
N ALA A 125 18.66 10.72 -0.66
CA ALA A 125 18.08 12.00 -0.26
C ALA A 125 16.56 11.93 -0.31
N CYS A 126 15.89 12.54 0.68
CA CYS A 126 14.46 12.79 0.69
C CYS A 126 14.20 14.16 1.30
N GLY A 127 13.77 15.13 0.47
CA GLY A 127 13.76 16.53 0.86
C GLY A 127 15.18 17.05 1.13
N GLU A 128 15.38 17.69 2.27
CA GLU A 128 16.68 18.22 2.70
C GLU A 128 17.51 17.20 3.49
N GLU A 129 16.95 16.03 3.82
CA GLU A 129 17.59 15.02 4.63
C GLU A 129 18.28 13.95 3.78
N GLN A 130 19.37 13.39 4.32
CA GLN A 130 20.08 12.26 3.72
C GLN A 130 20.08 11.06 4.67
N TYR A 131 19.95 9.89 4.07
CA TYR A 131 19.87 8.60 4.75
C TYR A 131 20.92 7.66 4.17
N GLU A 132 21.65 6.99 5.03
CA GLU A 132 22.69 6.02 4.64
C GLU A 132 22.23 4.61 4.96
N ALA A 133 22.39 3.68 4.01
CA ALA A 133 22.08 2.27 4.18
C ALA A 133 23.12 1.35 3.56
N GLU A 134 23.20 0.12 4.04
CA GLU A 134 24.05 -0.93 3.46
C GLU A 134 23.45 -1.50 2.18
N ASN A 135 22.12 -1.65 2.16
CA ASN A 135 21.38 -2.26 1.06
C ASN A 135 20.28 -1.32 0.55
N LEU A 136 20.00 -1.41 -0.73
CA LEU A 136 18.89 -0.67 -1.37
C LEU A 136 17.95 -1.62 -2.08
N LEU A 137 16.65 -1.46 -1.82
CA LEU A 137 15.57 -2.12 -2.55
C LEU A 137 14.73 -1.06 -3.28
N ILE A 138 14.64 -1.17 -4.61
CA ILE A 138 13.87 -0.26 -5.45
C ILE A 138 12.51 -0.90 -5.75
N CYS A 139 11.44 -0.32 -5.20
CA CYS A 139 10.05 -0.79 -5.31
C CYS A 139 9.12 0.32 -5.82
N THR A 140 9.60 1.16 -6.74
CA THR A 140 8.92 2.37 -7.22
C THR A 140 7.66 2.09 -8.04
N GLY A 141 7.43 0.83 -8.43
CA GLY A 141 6.26 0.44 -9.21
C GLY A 141 6.37 0.82 -10.68
N SER A 142 5.20 1.06 -11.30
CA SER A 142 5.09 1.44 -12.71
C SER A 142 3.95 2.44 -12.92
N THR A 143 4.04 3.20 -14.00
CA THR A 143 2.98 4.08 -14.48
C THR A 143 2.57 3.65 -15.88
N ASN A 144 1.38 4.10 -16.33
CA ASN A 144 0.96 3.87 -17.70
C ASN A 144 1.93 4.55 -18.66
N PHE A 145 2.30 3.83 -19.71
CA PHE A 145 2.97 4.43 -20.85
C PHE A 145 1.94 5.23 -21.66
N VAL A 146 2.22 6.50 -21.93
CA VAL A 146 1.37 7.41 -22.70
C VAL A 146 2.10 7.84 -23.96
#